data_6b32b907882cd17f30f5dc4b6d6e8d53
#
_entry.id   6b32b907882cd17f30f5dc4b6d6e8d53
#
_cell.length_a   1.000
_cell.length_b   1.000
_cell.length_c   1.000
_cell.angle_alpha   90.00
_cell.angle_beta   90.00
_cell.angle_gamma   90.00
#
_symmetry.space_group_name_H-M   'P 1'
#
loop_
_entity.id
_entity.type
_entity.pdbx_description
1 polymer ?
#
loop_
_entity_poly.entity_id
_entity_poly.type
_entity_poly.pdbx_seq_one_letter_code
_entity_poly.pdbx_strand_id
1 'polypeptide(L)'
;MCIRDSAQGEYYITDIIALAYQEGREIVAVHPQRLSEVEGVNNRLQLSRLERVYQSEQAEKLLLAGVMLRDPARFDLRGTLTHGRDVEIDTNVIIEGNVTLGHRVKIGTGCVIKNSVIGDDCEISPYTVVEDANLAAACTIGPFARLRPGAELLEGAHVGNFVEMKKARLGKGSKAGHLTYLGDAEIGDNVNIGAGTITCNYDGANKFKTIIGDDVFVGSDTQLVAPVTVGKGATIAAGTTVTRNVGENALAISRVPQTQKEGWRRPVKKK
;
A
#
# COMPACT_ATOMS: atom_id res chain seq x y z
N MET A 1 -3.54 11.13 -54.58
CA MET A 1 -3.20 12.22 -53.64
C MET A 1 -1.84 11.92 -53.07
N CYS A 2 -0.78 12.62 -53.46
CA CYS A 2 0.57 12.33 -53.02
C CYS A 2 0.86 13.14 -51.78
N ILE A 3 0.79 12.52 -50.63
CA ILE A 3 1.39 13.06 -49.39
C ILE A 3 2.88 13.03 -49.62
N ARG A 4 3.54 14.20 -49.47
CA ARG A 4 5.00 14.27 -49.73
C ARG A 4 5.79 13.47 -48.73
N ASP A 5 6.69 12.66 -49.22
CA ASP A 5 7.70 11.97 -48.40
C ASP A 5 8.66 12.98 -47.79
N SER A 6 8.95 12.84 -46.50
CA SER A 6 10.06 13.56 -45.88
C SER A 6 11.40 13.06 -46.44
N ALA A 7 12.48 13.81 -46.21
CA ALA A 7 13.84 13.33 -46.52
C ALA A 7 14.21 12.03 -45.78
N GLN A 8 13.39 11.59 -44.83
CA GLN A 8 13.54 10.38 -44.02
C GLN A 8 12.48 9.30 -44.35
N GLY A 9 11.66 9.48 -45.40
CA GLY A 9 10.63 8.54 -45.84
C GLY A 9 9.33 8.61 -44.96
N GLU A 10 9.14 9.68 -44.22
CA GLU A 10 7.98 9.84 -43.34
C GLU A 10 6.97 10.87 -43.90
N TYR A 11 5.70 10.66 -43.68
CA TYR A 11 4.65 11.61 -44.04
C TYR A 11 4.42 12.64 -42.91
N TYR A 12 4.40 13.91 -43.28
CA TYR A 12 4.12 14.97 -42.31
C TYR A 12 2.63 15.19 -42.16
N ILE A 13 2.12 15.07 -40.91
CA ILE A 13 0.71 15.33 -40.61
C ILE A 13 0.32 16.80 -40.95
N THR A 14 1.26 17.71 -40.92
CA THR A 14 1.09 19.12 -41.29
C THR A 14 0.68 19.33 -42.74
N ASP A 15 0.98 18.35 -43.64
CA ASP A 15 0.56 18.41 -45.05
C ASP A 15 -0.96 18.36 -45.19
N ILE A 16 -1.69 17.86 -44.20
CA ILE A 16 -3.15 17.89 -44.12
C ILE A 16 -3.70 19.34 -44.21
N ILE A 17 -2.98 20.29 -43.61
CA ILE A 17 -3.36 21.70 -43.61
C ILE A 17 -3.32 22.25 -45.07
N ALA A 18 -2.22 21.94 -45.78
CA ALA A 18 -2.11 22.37 -47.17
C ALA A 18 -3.18 21.74 -48.07
N LEU A 19 -3.47 20.44 -47.85
CA LEU A 19 -4.52 19.73 -48.58
C LEU A 19 -5.91 20.28 -48.28
N ALA A 20 -6.25 20.56 -47.04
CA ALA A 20 -7.51 21.16 -46.64
C ALA A 20 -7.68 22.55 -47.26
N TYR A 21 -6.59 23.34 -47.28
CA TYR A 21 -6.64 24.66 -47.95
C TYR A 21 -6.89 24.54 -49.44
N GLN A 22 -6.26 23.59 -50.14
CA GLN A 22 -6.46 23.32 -51.54
C GLN A 22 -7.87 22.85 -51.87
N GLU A 23 -8.51 22.13 -50.95
CA GLU A 23 -9.91 21.70 -51.06
C GLU A 23 -10.91 22.77 -50.65
N GLY A 24 -10.49 24.00 -50.31
CA GLY A 24 -11.36 25.09 -49.87
C GLY A 24 -12.04 24.83 -48.54
N ARG A 25 -11.48 23.95 -47.68
CA ARG A 25 -11.98 23.67 -46.34
C ARG A 25 -11.65 24.81 -45.40
N GLU A 26 -12.55 25.09 -44.47
CA GLU A 26 -12.29 26.03 -43.40
C GLU A 26 -11.22 25.46 -42.45
N ILE A 27 -10.19 26.25 -42.14
CA ILE A 27 -9.11 25.92 -41.23
C ILE A 27 -9.18 26.89 -40.05
N VAL A 28 -9.45 26.34 -38.86
CA VAL A 28 -9.50 27.12 -37.61
C VAL A 28 -8.26 26.81 -36.79
N ALA A 29 -7.49 27.84 -36.43
CA ALA A 29 -6.36 27.72 -35.52
C ALA A 29 -6.86 27.72 -34.08
N VAL A 30 -6.52 26.65 -33.34
CA VAL A 30 -6.78 26.53 -31.89
C VAL A 30 -5.45 26.57 -31.17
N HIS A 31 -5.32 27.47 -30.21
CA HIS A 31 -4.13 27.58 -29.39
C HIS A 31 -4.30 26.77 -28.09
N PRO A 32 -3.31 25.95 -27.71
CA PRO A 32 -3.32 25.29 -26.41
C PRO A 32 -3.22 26.33 -25.28
N GLN A 33 -3.71 25.97 -24.11
CA GLN A 33 -3.58 26.84 -22.94
C GLN A 33 -2.11 26.89 -22.46
N ARG A 34 -1.39 25.80 -22.60
CA ARG A 34 0.04 25.67 -22.26
C ARG A 34 0.79 25.03 -23.42
N LEU A 35 2.00 25.51 -23.72
CA LEU A 35 2.84 24.92 -24.78
C LEU A 35 3.16 23.45 -24.55
N SER A 36 3.24 23.02 -23.28
CA SER A 36 3.49 21.63 -22.88
C SER A 36 2.44 20.64 -23.40
N GLU A 37 1.22 21.10 -23.71
CA GLU A 37 0.14 20.24 -24.24
C GLU A 37 0.43 19.71 -25.65
N VAL A 38 1.28 20.41 -26.40
CA VAL A 38 1.61 20.10 -27.80
C VAL A 38 3.09 19.85 -28.03
N GLU A 39 3.89 19.79 -26.96
CA GLU A 39 5.32 19.56 -27.05
C GLU A 39 5.64 18.11 -27.40
N GLY A 40 6.39 17.90 -28.50
CA GLY A 40 6.82 16.58 -28.93
C GLY A 40 8.00 16.07 -28.10
N VAL A 41 8.06 14.74 -27.92
CA VAL A 41 9.13 14.06 -27.19
C VAL A 41 9.96 13.20 -28.14
N ASN A 42 11.24 13.54 -28.31
CA ASN A 42 12.16 12.79 -29.16
C ASN A 42 13.26 12.04 -28.38
N ASN A 43 13.40 12.31 -27.09
CA ASN A 43 14.42 11.67 -26.25
C ASN A 43 13.97 11.63 -24.77
N ARG A 44 14.69 10.84 -23.96
CA ARG A 44 14.37 10.65 -22.54
C ARG A 44 14.51 11.92 -21.71
N LEU A 45 15.37 12.85 -22.08
CA LEU A 45 15.51 14.11 -21.39
C LEU A 45 14.26 14.98 -21.56
N GLN A 46 13.75 15.07 -22.78
CA GLN A 46 12.48 15.77 -23.06
C GLN A 46 11.31 15.11 -22.35
N LEU A 47 11.24 13.76 -22.41
CA LEU A 47 10.23 13.01 -21.66
C LEU A 47 10.26 13.32 -20.16
N SER A 48 11.44 13.30 -19.55
CA SER A 48 11.59 13.59 -18.12
C SER A 48 11.18 15.01 -17.76
N ARG A 49 11.47 15.99 -18.62
CA ARG A 49 11.06 17.38 -18.41
C ARG A 49 9.53 17.52 -18.50
N LEU A 50 8.92 16.91 -19.52
CA LEU A 50 7.49 16.99 -19.73
C LEU A 50 6.73 16.23 -18.62
N GLU A 51 7.27 15.12 -18.13
CA GLU A 51 6.74 14.41 -16.95
C GLU A 51 6.71 15.34 -15.72
N ARG A 52 7.77 16.12 -15.45
CA ARG A 52 7.77 17.07 -14.32
C ARG A 52 6.76 18.19 -14.51
N VAL A 53 6.54 18.66 -15.73
CA VAL A 53 5.49 19.64 -16.02
C VAL A 53 4.12 19.04 -15.69
N TYR A 54 3.84 17.84 -16.18
CA TYR A 54 2.58 17.13 -15.89
C TYR A 54 2.37 16.94 -14.39
N GLN A 55 3.37 16.46 -13.65
CA GLN A 55 3.26 16.25 -12.21
C GLN A 55 3.06 17.56 -11.44
N SER A 56 3.70 18.64 -11.87
CA SER A 56 3.48 19.97 -11.29
C SER A 56 2.04 20.45 -11.48
N GLU A 57 1.46 20.20 -12.66
CA GLU A 57 0.06 20.53 -12.95
C GLU A 57 -0.94 19.70 -12.11
N GLN A 58 -0.64 18.41 -11.88
CA GLN A 58 -1.48 17.59 -11.01
C GLN A 58 -1.40 18.06 -9.55
N ALA A 59 -0.19 18.38 -9.08
CA ALA A 59 0.00 18.91 -7.74
C ALA A 59 -0.72 20.26 -7.53
N GLU A 60 -0.65 21.17 -8.52
CA GLU A 60 -1.38 22.44 -8.50
C GLU A 60 -2.90 22.23 -8.38
N LYS A 61 -3.47 21.32 -9.18
CA LYS A 61 -4.89 20.97 -9.11
C LYS A 61 -5.30 20.47 -7.73
N LEU A 62 -4.50 19.61 -7.13
CA LEU A 62 -4.77 19.08 -5.79
C LEU A 62 -4.68 20.15 -4.71
N LEU A 63 -3.68 21.04 -4.77
CA LEU A 63 -3.55 22.17 -3.86
C LEU A 63 -4.76 23.10 -3.95
N LEU A 64 -5.20 23.45 -5.16
CA LEU A 64 -6.39 24.27 -5.39
C LEU A 64 -7.68 23.58 -4.94
N ALA A 65 -7.72 22.24 -4.98
CA ALA A 65 -8.82 21.44 -4.46
C ALA A 65 -8.79 21.25 -2.93
N GLY A 66 -7.76 21.78 -2.24
CA GLY A 66 -7.67 21.78 -0.77
C GLY A 66 -6.85 20.64 -0.17
N VAL A 67 -6.13 19.87 -0.98
CA VAL A 67 -5.15 18.90 -0.48
C VAL A 67 -3.88 19.63 -0.06
N MET A 68 -3.35 19.35 1.13
CA MET A 68 -2.08 19.89 1.59
C MET A 68 -0.93 19.01 1.10
N LEU A 69 -0.12 19.52 0.17
CA LEU A 69 1.15 18.90 -0.25
C LEU A 69 2.30 19.62 0.41
N ARG A 70 3.16 18.93 1.18
CA ARG A 70 4.32 19.51 1.86
C ARG A 70 5.36 20.05 0.88
N ASP A 71 5.56 19.32 -0.22
CA ASP A 71 6.44 19.74 -1.33
C ASP A 71 5.87 19.23 -2.65
N PRO A 72 5.21 20.09 -3.43
CA PRO A 72 4.60 19.70 -4.71
C PRO A 72 5.61 19.13 -5.72
N ALA A 73 6.89 19.53 -5.66
CA ALA A 73 7.92 19.03 -6.58
C ALA A 73 8.35 17.57 -6.28
N ARG A 74 8.03 17.06 -5.09
CA ARG A 74 8.35 15.71 -4.63
C ARG A 74 7.11 14.85 -4.40
N PHE A 75 6.10 15.06 -5.21
CA PHE A 75 4.87 14.29 -5.25
C PHE A 75 4.64 13.78 -6.66
N ASP A 76 4.26 12.52 -6.82
CA ASP A 76 3.93 11.92 -8.10
C ASP A 76 2.53 11.32 -8.08
N LEU A 77 1.69 11.75 -9.02
CA LEU A 77 0.39 11.14 -9.31
C LEU A 77 0.45 10.37 -10.64
N ARG A 78 0.46 9.05 -10.56
CA ARG A 78 0.52 8.12 -11.71
C ARG A 78 -0.81 7.40 -11.89
N GLY A 79 -1.88 8.16 -12.01
CA GLY A 79 -3.24 7.65 -12.12
C GLY A 79 -4.27 8.69 -11.71
N THR A 80 -5.28 8.26 -10.94
CA THR A 80 -6.34 9.13 -10.44
C THR A 80 -6.38 9.16 -8.92
N LEU A 81 -6.62 10.34 -8.35
CA LEU A 81 -6.82 10.53 -6.92
C LEU A 81 -8.17 11.20 -6.68
N THR A 82 -9.08 10.48 -6.02
CA THR A 82 -10.29 11.07 -5.44
C THR A 82 -10.02 11.29 -3.95
N HIS A 83 -10.40 12.45 -3.41
CA HIS A 83 -10.09 12.79 -2.03
C HIS A 83 -11.22 13.53 -1.32
N GLY A 84 -11.28 13.37 0.00
CA GLY A 84 -12.10 14.16 0.90
C GLY A 84 -11.47 15.52 1.22
N ARG A 85 -11.88 16.12 2.35
CA ARG A 85 -11.34 17.39 2.85
C ARG A 85 -10.20 17.15 3.82
N ASP A 86 -9.33 18.16 3.96
CA ASP A 86 -8.25 18.18 4.96
C ASP A 86 -7.29 16.99 4.84
N VAL A 87 -7.00 16.57 3.60
CA VAL A 87 -6.00 15.53 3.31
C VAL A 87 -4.61 16.17 3.32
N GLU A 88 -3.68 15.54 4.05
CA GLU A 88 -2.29 15.95 4.15
C GLU A 88 -1.37 14.89 3.54
N ILE A 89 -0.51 15.29 2.61
CA ILE A 89 0.47 14.41 1.93
C ILE A 89 1.86 15.00 2.11
N ASP A 90 2.74 14.19 2.67
CA ASP A 90 4.15 14.57 2.90
C ASP A 90 5.00 14.35 1.62
N THR A 91 6.28 14.53 1.71
CA THR A 91 7.22 14.50 0.58
C THR A 91 7.50 13.10 0.06
N ASN A 92 7.87 12.97 -1.22
CA ASN A 92 8.25 11.71 -1.86
C ASN A 92 7.13 10.65 -1.85
N VAL A 93 5.87 11.06 -1.81
CA VAL A 93 4.72 10.16 -1.91
C VAL A 93 4.40 9.90 -3.37
N ILE A 94 4.13 8.64 -3.69
CA ILE A 94 3.70 8.19 -5.01
C ILE A 94 2.29 7.62 -4.90
N ILE A 95 1.36 8.18 -5.65
CA ILE A 95 -0.01 7.67 -5.82
C ILE A 95 -0.09 7.03 -7.20
N GLU A 96 -0.49 5.75 -7.27
CA GLU A 96 -0.51 4.98 -8.52
C GLU A 96 -1.88 4.33 -8.76
N GLY A 97 -2.31 4.27 -10.02
CA GLY A 97 -3.60 3.68 -10.40
C GLY A 97 -4.78 4.50 -9.86
N ASN A 98 -5.82 3.83 -9.35
CA ASN A 98 -7.01 4.47 -8.83
C ASN A 98 -6.99 4.48 -7.30
N VAL A 99 -6.82 5.65 -6.70
CA VAL A 99 -6.78 5.81 -5.24
C VAL A 99 -7.90 6.71 -4.76
N THR A 100 -8.57 6.30 -3.70
CA THR A 100 -9.57 7.11 -3.00
C THR A 100 -9.13 7.34 -1.56
N LEU A 101 -9.10 8.61 -1.15
CA LEU A 101 -8.82 9.03 0.22
C LEU A 101 -10.07 9.69 0.81
N GLY A 102 -10.42 9.31 2.03
CA GLY A 102 -11.47 9.97 2.81
C GLY A 102 -11.06 11.34 3.33
N HIS A 103 -11.78 11.83 4.31
CA HIS A 103 -11.50 13.10 4.97
C HIS A 103 -10.36 12.97 6.00
N ARG A 104 -9.55 14.00 6.17
CA ARG A 104 -8.48 14.10 7.20
C ARG A 104 -7.46 12.97 7.15
N VAL A 105 -7.27 12.37 6.00
CA VAL A 105 -6.24 11.35 5.80
C VAL A 105 -4.86 12.00 5.81
N LYS A 106 -3.92 11.38 6.52
CA LYS A 106 -2.52 11.82 6.57
C LYS A 106 -1.61 10.77 5.99
N ILE A 107 -0.77 11.17 5.04
CA ILE A 107 0.19 10.28 4.37
C ILE A 107 1.59 10.79 4.61
N GLY A 108 2.39 10.00 5.33
CA GLY A 108 3.78 10.29 5.65
C GLY A 108 4.73 10.15 4.47
N THR A 109 5.93 10.66 4.65
CA THR A 109 6.96 10.69 3.61
C THR A 109 7.32 9.32 3.06
N GLY A 110 7.59 9.24 1.76
CA GLY A 110 8.08 8.02 1.09
C GLY A 110 7.05 6.89 0.96
N CYS A 111 5.78 7.16 1.21
CA CYS A 111 4.72 6.17 1.02
C CYS A 111 4.42 5.94 -0.46
N VAL A 112 4.07 4.70 -0.79
CA VAL A 112 3.56 4.31 -2.11
C VAL A 112 2.17 3.72 -1.93
N ILE A 113 1.17 4.35 -2.57
CA ILE A 113 -0.22 3.93 -2.46
C ILE A 113 -0.74 3.63 -3.87
N LYS A 114 -1.25 2.42 -4.06
CA LYS A 114 -1.69 1.93 -5.35
C LYS A 114 -3.07 1.28 -5.26
N ASN A 115 -3.99 1.63 -6.18
CA ASN A 115 -5.30 0.99 -6.35
C ASN A 115 -6.03 0.73 -5.03
N SER A 116 -6.06 1.68 -4.11
CA SER A 116 -6.53 1.45 -2.74
C SER A 116 -7.58 2.46 -2.32
N VAL A 117 -8.44 2.04 -1.39
CA VAL A 117 -9.44 2.89 -0.75
C VAL A 117 -9.04 3.07 0.70
N ILE A 118 -8.91 4.32 1.13
CA ILE A 118 -8.49 4.69 2.49
C ILE A 118 -9.59 5.59 3.07
N GLY A 119 -10.22 5.12 4.13
CA GLY A 119 -11.32 5.80 4.82
C GLY A 119 -10.88 7.06 5.58
N ASP A 120 -11.85 7.71 6.20
CA ASP A 120 -11.65 8.94 6.96
C ASP A 120 -10.69 8.74 8.15
N ASP A 121 -9.99 9.81 8.52
CA ASP A 121 -9.14 9.84 9.71
C ASP A 121 -8.00 8.81 9.74
N CYS A 122 -7.66 8.22 8.60
CA CYS A 122 -6.55 7.28 8.51
C CYS A 122 -5.20 7.98 8.53
N GLU A 123 -4.21 7.35 9.18
CA GLU A 123 -2.83 7.80 9.20
C GLU A 123 -1.90 6.73 8.62
N ILE A 124 -1.24 7.07 7.52
CA ILE A 124 -0.24 6.21 6.86
C ILE A 124 1.14 6.77 7.21
N SER A 125 1.84 6.10 8.11
CA SER A 125 3.17 6.50 8.59
C SER A 125 4.26 6.30 7.52
N PRO A 126 5.42 6.96 7.64
CA PRO A 126 6.46 6.98 6.61
C PRO A 126 6.89 5.61 6.08
N TYR A 127 7.25 5.60 4.78
CA TYR A 127 7.80 4.42 4.07
C TYR A 127 6.88 3.19 4.07
N THR A 128 5.58 3.41 4.13
CA THR A 128 4.56 2.37 4.05
C THR A 128 4.14 2.15 2.60
N VAL A 129 3.93 0.88 2.23
CA VAL A 129 3.44 0.50 0.90
C VAL A 129 2.04 -0.10 1.04
N VAL A 130 1.07 0.47 0.32
CA VAL A 130 -0.33 0.02 0.29
C VAL A 130 -0.72 -0.27 -1.14
N GLU A 131 -1.08 -1.52 -1.43
CA GLU A 131 -1.42 -1.98 -2.78
C GLU A 131 -2.70 -2.81 -2.77
N ASP A 132 -3.67 -2.45 -3.63
CA ASP A 132 -4.96 -3.15 -3.80
C ASP A 132 -5.61 -3.50 -2.44
N ALA A 133 -5.65 -2.52 -1.52
CA ALA A 133 -6.11 -2.67 -0.15
C ALA A 133 -7.31 -1.76 0.16
N ASN A 134 -8.10 -2.17 1.15
CA ASN A 134 -9.25 -1.41 1.61
C ASN A 134 -9.15 -1.13 3.12
N LEU A 135 -9.11 0.13 3.50
CA LEU A 135 -8.99 0.60 4.86
C LEU A 135 -10.26 1.38 5.24
N ALA A 136 -10.93 0.91 6.28
CA ALA A 136 -12.03 1.66 6.89
C ALA A 136 -11.49 2.88 7.64
N ALA A 137 -12.37 3.61 8.33
CA ALA A 137 -11.99 4.83 9.02
C ALA A 137 -11.05 4.59 10.22
N ALA A 138 -10.30 5.62 10.60
CA ALA A 138 -9.46 5.68 11.79
C ALA A 138 -8.38 4.60 11.89
N CYS A 139 -7.95 4.03 10.77
CA CYS A 139 -6.84 3.07 10.74
C CYS A 139 -5.49 3.79 10.82
N THR A 140 -4.53 3.15 11.51
CA THR A 140 -3.14 3.62 11.58
C THR A 140 -2.20 2.55 11.05
N ILE A 141 -1.34 2.91 10.06
CA ILE A 141 -0.50 1.97 9.34
C ILE A 141 0.94 2.45 9.29
N GLY A 142 1.87 1.57 9.60
CA GLY A 142 3.29 1.80 9.51
C GLY A 142 3.95 2.27 10.82
N PRO A 143 5.17 2.83 10.73
CA PRO A 143 5.99 2.97 9.51
C PRO A 143 6.53 1.63 8.98
N PHE A 144 7.04 1.63 7.74
CA PHE A 144 7.60 0.43 7.09
C PHE A 144 6.66 -0.78 7.06
N ALA A 145 5.35 -0.56 7.00
CA ALA A 145 4.37 -1.61 6.83
C ALA A 145 4.11 -1.90 5.34
N ARG A 146 3.64 -3.10 5.04
CA ARG A 146 3.26 -3.47 3.69
C ARG A 146 1.89 -4.12 3.64
N LEU A 147 0.92 -3.43 3.06
CA LEU A 147 -0.38 -3.98 2.74
C LEU A 147 -0.37 -4.42 1.27
N ARG A 148 -0.57 -5.71 1.04
CA ARG A 148 -0.57 -6.34 -0.29
C ARG A 148 -2.00 -6.61 -0.75
N PRO A 149 -2.18 -6.99 -2.04
CA PRO A 149 -3.52 -7.22 -2.60
C PRO A 149 -4.41 -8.09 -1.72
N GLY A 150 -5.63 -7.57 -1.49
CA GLY A 150 -6.64 -8.21 -0.65
C GLY A 150 -6.44 -8.02 0.86
N ALA A 151 -5.63 -7.05 1.27
CA ALA A 151 -5.60 -6.60 2.67
C ALA A 151 -6.82 -5.72 2.97
N GLU A 152 -7.52 -6.03 4.05
CA GLU A 152 -8.68 -5.29 4.53
C GLU A 152 -8.51 -4.94 6.01
N LEU A 153 -8.60 -3.65 6.33
CA LEU A 153 -8.56 -3.15 7.70
C LEU A 153 -9.91 -2.56 8.06
N LEU A 154 -10.50 -3.02 9.16
CA LEU A 154 -11.73 -2.44 9.68
C LEU A 154 -11.42 -1.25 10.57
N GLU A 155 -12.48 -0.54 10.97
CA GLU A 155 -12.43 0.71 11.70
C GLU A 155 -11.50 0.65 12.94
N GLY A 156 -10.60 1.61 13.06
CA GLY A 156 -9.66 1.70 14.17
C GLY A 156 -8.59 0.60 14.22
N ALA A 157 -8.43 -0.20 13.17
CA ALA A 157 -7.40 -1.22 13.12
C ALA A 157 -6.00 -0.60 13.04
N HIS A 158 -5.03 -1.25 13.68
CA HIS A 158 -3.64 -0.79 13.72
C HIS A 158 -2.67 -1.84 13.17
N VAL A 159 -1.87 -1.42 12.20
CA VAL A 159 -0.78 -2.22 11.61
C VAL A 159 0.52 -1.45 11.80
N GLY A 160 1.42 -1.95 12.64
CA GLY A 160 2.67 -1.25 12.98
C GLY A 160 3.83 -1.59 12.06
N ASN A 161 5.04 -1.33 12.56
CA ASN A 161 6.26 -1.41 11.76
C ASN A 161 6.66 -2.85 11.41
N PHE A 162 7.13 -3.02 10.17
CA PHE A 162 7.56 -4.30 9.61
C PHE A 162 6.48 -5.39 9.67
N VAL A 163 5.23 -4.98 9.55
CA VAL A 163 4.11 -5.90 9.41
C VAL A 163 3.73 -6.00 7.93
N GLU A 164 3.56 -7.22 7.45
CA GLU A 164 3.07 -7.49 6.11
C GLU A 164 1.71 -8.20 6.17
N MET A 165 0.74 -7.69 5.42
CA MET A 165 -0.58 -8.32 5.26
C MET A 165 -0.84 -8.67 3.79
N LYS A 166 -1.42 -9.85 3.53
CA LYS A 166 -1.82 -10.30 2.19
C LYS A 166 -3.08 -11.15 2.24
N LYS A 167 -4.14 -10.77 1.50
CA LYS A 167 -5.41 -11.50 1.53
C LYS A 167 -5.84 -11.78 2.96
N ALA A 168 -5.78 -10.77 3.81
CA ALA A 168 -6.07 -10.88 5.23
C ALA A 168 -6.95 -9.72 5.67
N ARG A 169 -7.89 -10.02 6.56
CA ARG A 169 -8.79 -9.06 7.18
C ARG A 169 -8.42 -8.88 8.64
N LEU A 170 -8.26 -7.63 9.07
CA LEU A 170 -8.03 -7.25 10.47
C LEU A 170 -9.26 -6.52 11.01
N GLY A 171 -9.90 -7.07 12.02
CA GLY A 171 -11.16 -6.60 12.60
C GLY A 171 -11.05 -5.25 13.31
N LYS A 172 -12.19 -4.74 13.77
CA LYS A 172 -12.28 -3.43 14.42
C LYS A 172 -11.44 -3.37 15.69
N GLY A 173 -10.67 -2.29 15.83
CA GLY A 173 -9.82 -2.08 17.00
C GLY A 173 -8.71 -3.11 17.20
N SER A 174 -8.55 -4.04 16.25
CA SER A 174 -7.50 -5.07 16.30
C SER A 174 -6.15 -4.51 15.90
N LYS A 175 -5.07 -5.07 16.45
CA LYS A 175 -3.73 -4.56 16.25
C LYS A 175 -2.69 -5.64 16.01
N ALA A 176 -1.80 -5.37 15.08
CA ALA A 176 -0.57 -6.10 14.82
C ALA A 176 0.58 -5.10 14.79
N GLY A 177 1.25 -4.89 15.92
CA GLY A 177 2.16 -3.74 16.12
C GLY A 177 3.54 -3.90 15.51
N HIS A 178 4.09 -5.12 15.38
CA HIS A 178 5.49 -5.31 15.05
C HIS A 178 5.79 -6.65 14.37
N LEU A 179 6.68 -6.63 13.35
CA LEU A 179 7.41 -7.81 12.84
C LEU A 179 6.53 -9.04 12.58
N THR A 180 5.42 -8.88 11.91
CA THR A 180 4.38 -9.90 11.79
C THR A 180 4.03 -10.15 10.32
N TYR A 181 3.76 -11.40 9.96
CA TYR A 181 3.18 -11.75 8.67
C TYR A 181 1.76 -12.32 8.84
N LEU A 182 0.78 -11.65 8.25
CA LEU A 182 -0.62 -12.07 8.22
C LEU A 182 -1.03 -12.35 6.77
N GLY A 183 -1.02 -13.61 6.40
CA GLY A 183 -1.43 -14.06 5.07
C GLY A 183 -2.60 -15.03 5.13
N ASP A 184 -3.55 -14.88 4.20
CA ASP A 184 -4.77 -15.71 4.10
C ASP A 184 -5.46 -15.87 5.47
N ALA A 185 -5.72 -14.76 6.18
CA ALA A 185 -6.21 -14.75 7.55
C ALA A 185 -7.50 -13.92 7.71
N GLU A 186 -8.40 -14.40 8.55
CA GLU A 186 -9.56 -13.64 9.04
C GLU A 186 -9.39 -13.41 10.54
N ILE A 187 -9.23 -12.16 10.93
CA ILE A 187 -8.99 -11.76 12.32
C ILE A 187 -10.17 -10.93 12.78
N GLY A 188 -10.78 -11.33 13.87
CA GLY A 188 -11.94 -10.68 14.49
C GLY A 188 -11.64 -9.33 15.11
N ASP A 189 -12.58 -8.82 15.89
CA ASP A 189 -12.52 -7.51 16.53
C ASP A 189 -11.73 -7.57 17.85
N ASN A 190 -11.09 -6.46 18.23
CA ASN A 190 -10.32 -6.29 19.48
C ASN A 190 -9.20 -7.33 19.69
N VAL A 191 -8.65 -7.86 18.63
CA VAL A 191 -7.57 -8.87 18.67
C VAL A 191 -6.22 -8.18 18.84
N ASN A 192 -5.38 -8.73 19.72
CA ASN A 192 -3.98 -8.33 19.81
C ASN A 192 -3.08 -9.40 19.20
N ILE A 193 -2.36 -9.07 18.14
CA ILE A 193 -1.35 -9.92 17.52
C ILE A 193 0.03 -9.52 18.03
N GLY A 194 0.69 -10.42 18.76
CA GLY A 194 2.02 -10.20 19.30
C GLY A 194 3.12 -10.18 18.23
N ALA A 195 4.20 -9.48 18.53
CA ALA A 195 5.35 -9.36 17.62
C ALA A 195 5.93 -10.73 17.23
N GLY A 196 6.32 -10.89 15.97
CA GLY A 196 6.87 -12.15 15.46
C GLY A 196 5.83 -13.22 15.15
N THR A 197 4.54 -12.89 15.19
CA THR A 197 3.47 -13.83 14.81
C THR A 197 3.48 -14.05 13.31
N ILE A 198 3.36 -15.33 12.91
CA ILE A 198 3.30 -15.74 11.51
C ILE A 198 2.09 -16.64 11.30
N THR A 199 1.23 -16.30 10.33
CA THR A 199 0.28 -17.26 9.77
C THR A 199 1.01 -18.13 8.75
N CYS A 200 1.28 -19.39 9.13
CA CYS A 200 1.95 -20.36 8.25
C CYS A 200 0.92 -20.92 7.27
N ASN A 201 0.60 -20.14 6.24
CA ASN A 201 -0.53 -20.37 5.33
C ASN A 201 -0.20 -21.23 4.10
N TYR A 202 1.03 -21.70 3.95
CA TYR A 202 1.48 -22.44 2.77
C TYR A 202 2.22 -23.72 3.15
N ASP A 203 1.81 -24.87 2.58
CA ASP A 203 2.36 -26.19 2.85
C ASP A 203 3.41 -26.66 1.81
N GLY A 204 3.75 -25.80 0.86
CA GLY A 204 4.62 -26.14 -0.27
C GLY A 204 3.86 -26.31 -1.58
N ALA A 205 2.54 -26.52 -1.54
CA ALA A 205 1.67 -26.69 -2.71
C ALA A 205 0.38 -25.85 -2.61
N ASN A 206 -0.28 -25.87 -1.46
CA ASN A 206 -1.59 -25.25 -1.23
C ASN A 206 -1.53 -24.15 -0.18
N LYS A 207 -2.54 -23.27 -0.20
CA LYS A 207 -2.72 -22.23 0.82
C LYS A 207 -3.95 -22.53 1.65
N PHE A 208 -3.81 -22.28 2.95
CA PHE A 208 -4.86 -22.52 3.93
C PHE A 208 -5.11 -21.24 4.74
N LYS A 209 -6.32 -21.16 5.30
CA LYS A 209 -6.77 -20.00 6.04
C LYS A 209 -6.54 -20.17 7.55
N THR A 210 -6.14 -19.06 8.20
CA THR A 210 -6.17 -18.90 9.65
C THR A 210 -7.38 -18.06 10.03
N ILE A 211 -8.16 -18.52 11.03
CA ILE A 211 -9.31 -17.78 11.56
C ILE A 211 -9.05 -17.48 13.03
N ILE A 212 -9.15 -16.22 13.41
CA ILE A 212 -8.99 -15.75 14.80
C ILE A 212 -10.28 -15.02 15.20
N GLY A 213 -10.94 -15.52 16.23
CA GLY A 213 -12.16 -14.90 16.76
C GLY A 213 -11.91 -13.55 17.45
N ASP A 214 -12.98 -12.93 17.93
CA ASP A 214 -12.89 -11.64 18.64
C ASP A 214 -12.19 -11.79 19.99
N ASP A 215 -11.66 -10.67 20.50
CA ASP A 215 -11.09 -10.55 21.84
C ASP A 215 -9.92 -11.53 22.10
N VAL A 216 -9.27 -12.05 21.06
CA VAL A 216 -8.14 -12.99 21.19
C VAL A 216 -6.85 -12.23 21.48
N PHE A 217 -6.06 -12.78 22.40
CA PHE A 217 -4.69 -12.34 22.64
C PHE A 217 -3.69 -13.36 22.11
N VAL A 218 -2.91 -12.98 21.11
CA VAL A 218 -1.81 -13.79 20.58
C VAL A 218 -0.50 -13.26 21.14
N GLY A 219 0.22 -14.09 21.88
CA GLY A 219 1.54 -13.78 22.44
C GLY A 219 2.60 -13.68 21.34
N SER A 220 3.71 -13.01 21.65
CA SER A 220 4.81 -12.83 20.72
C SER A 220 5.43 -14.15 20.28
N ASP A 221 6.04 -14.16 19.08
CA ASP A 221 6.72 -15.33 18.48
C ASP A 221 5.81 -16.56 18.37
N THR A 222 4.59 -16.33 17.90
CA THR A 222 3.58 -17.37 17.69
C THR A 222 3.53 -17.79 16.22
N GLN A 223 3.55 -19.10 15.95
CA GLN A 223 3.32 -19.65 14.61
C GLN A 223 1.95 -20.31 14.57
N LEU A 224 1.08 -19.79 13.69
CA LEU A 224 -0.27 -20.32 13.45
C LEU A 224 -0.23 -21.19 12.19
N VAL A 225 -0.14 -22.51 12.37
CA VAL A 225 -0.05 -23.45 11.24
C VAL A 225 -1.43 -23.72 10.67
N ALA A 226 -1.72 -23.08 9.55
CA ALA A 226 -3.01 -23.20 8.87
C ALA A 226 -3.22 -24.57 8.19
N PRO A 227 -4.47 -25.09 8.10
CA PRO A 227 -5.69 -24.45 8.57
C PRO A 227 -5.86 -24.51 10.09
N VAL A 228 -6.14 -23.38 10.73
CA VAL A 228 -6.36 -23.31 12.18
C VAL A 228 -7.39 -22.25 12.54
N THR A 229 -8.21 -22.57 13.56
CA THR A 229 -9.16 -21.63 14.14
C THR A 229 -8.83 -21.40 15.60
N VAL A 230 -8.75 -20.13 16.01
CA VAL A 230 -8.62 -19.70 17.40
C VAL A 230 -9.93 -19.09 17.83
N GLY A 231 -10.58 -19.70 18.80
CA GLY A 231 -11.90 -19.29 19.30
C GLY A 231 -11.87 -17.94 20.04
N LYS A 232 -13.03 -17.31 20.13
CA LYS A 232 -13.21 -16.02 20.80
C LYS A 232 -12.64 -16.01 22.22
N GLY A 233 -12.00 -14.90 22.60
CA GLY A 233 -11.44 -14.71 23.95
C GLY A 233 -10.27 -15.62 24.31
N ALA A 234 -9.78 -16.44 23.38
CA ALA A 234 -8.64 -17.31 23.64
C ALA A 234 -7.34 -16.53 23.81
N THR A 235 -6.43 -17.13 24.55
CA THR A 235 -5.07 -16.62 24.75
C THR A 235 -4.05 -17.62 24.20
N ILE A 236 -3.16 -17.17 23.33
CA ILE A 236 -2.02 -17.96 22.88
C ILE A 236 -0.78 -17.46 23.64
N ALA A 237 -0.14 -18.33 24.37
CA ALA A 237 1.08 -17.97 25.11
C ALA A 237 2.25 -17.69 24.13
N ALA A 238 3.12 -16.75 24.48
CA ALA A 238 4.29 -16.41 23.66
C ALA A 238 5.16 -17.64 23.35
N GLY A 239 5.73 -17.69 22.14
CA GLY A 239 6.56 -18.82 21.68
C GLY A 239 5.77 -20.09 21.38
N THR A 240 4.48 -19.99 21.14
CA THR A 240 3.62 -21.16 20.88
C THR A 240 3.50 -21.44 19.40
N THR A 241 3.69 -22.70 18.98
CA THR A 241 3.30 -23.20 17.66
C THR A 241 1.94 -23.86 17.77
N VAL A 242 0.94 -23.22 17.15
CA VAL A 242 -0.46 -23.69 17.16
C VAL A 242 -0.70 -24.54 15.93
N THR A 243 -0.94 -25.84 16.12
CA THR A 243 -1.17 -26.82 15.05
C THR A 243 -2.58 -27.44 15.06
N ARG A 244 -3.40 -27.05 16.03
CA ARG A 244 -4.78 -27.52 16.21
C ARG A 244 -5.66 -26.36 16.64
N ASN A 245 -6.95 -26.45 16.35
CA ASN A 245 -7.91 -25.45 16.77
C ASN A 245 -7.87 -25.23 18.29
N VAL A 246 -8.01 -23.97 18.68
CA VAL A 246 -8.07 -23.54 20.08
C VAL A 246 -9.51 -23.14 20.40
N GLY A 247 -10.05 -23.69 21.48
CA GLY A 247 -11.41 -23.39 21.92
C GLY A 247 -11.57 -21.96 22.43
N GLU A 248 -12.81 -21.52 22.55
CA GLU A 248 -13.14 -20.22 23.13
C GLU A 248 -12.62 -20.09 24.58
N ASN A 249 -12.13 -18.91 24.93
CA ASN A 249 -11.60 -18.59 26.27
C ASN A 249 -10.51 -19.55 26.77
N ALA A 250 -9.90 -20.32 25.90
CA ALA A 250 -8.84 -21.26 26.24
C ALA A 250 -7.46 -20.62 26.22
N LEU A 251 -6.54 -21.16 27.02
CA LEU A 251 -5.12 -20.85 26.97
C LEU A 251 -4.38 -21.99 26.22
N ALA A 252 -3.76 -21.65 25.09
CA ALA A 252 -2.92 -22.58 24.35
C ALA A 252 -1.43 -22.31 24.63
N ILE A 253 -0.70 -23.35 24.97
CA ILE A 253 0.74 -23.32 25.23
C ILE A 253 1.41 -24.50 24.56
N SER A 254 2.47 -24.24 23.79
CA SER A 254 3.27 -25.28 23.13
C SER A 254 4.76 -24.92 23.26
N ARG A 255 5.33 -25.15 24.43
CA ARG A 255 6.73 -24.87 24.75
C ARG A 255 7.35 -26.01 25.51
N VAL A 256 8.63 -26.30 25.23
CA VAL A 256 9.43 -27.20 26.07
C VAL A 256 9.81 -26.50 27.39
N PRO A 257 9.91 -27.23 28.53
CA PRO A 257 10.39 -26.64 29.76
C PRO A 257 11.80 -26.03 29.60
N GLN A 258 11.98 -24.87 30.18
CA GLN A 258 13.32 -24.24 30.21
C GLN A 258 14.29 -25.08 31.01
N THR A 259 15.48 -25.30 30.46
CA THR A 259 16.59 -25.93 31.16
C THR A 259 17.73 -24.95 31.28
N GLN A 260 18.48 -25.04 32.40
CA GLN A 260 19.66 -24.24 32.65
C GLN A 260 20.90 -25.16 32.82
N LYS A 261 22.00 -24.70 32.29
CA LYS A 261 23.30 -25.37 32.47
C LYS A 261 24.23 -24.42 33.21
N GLU A 262 24.39 -24.64 34.50
CA GLU A 262 25.30 -23.85 35.33
C GLU A 262 26.75 -24.04 34.89
N GLY A 263 27.59 -23.03 35.09
CA GLY A 263 29.01 -23.07 34.74
C GLY A 263 29.30 -23.13 33.23
N TRP A 264 28.29 -22.84 32.36
CA TRP A 264 28.49 -22.81 30.90
C TRP A 264 29.56 -21.79 30.51
N ARG A 265 30.61 -22.26 29.83
CA ARG A 265 31.66 -21.40 29.25
C ARG A 265 31.41 -21.24 27.75
N ARG A 266 31.33 -20.00 27.32
CA ARG A 266 31.26 -19.70 25.89
C ARG A 266 32.50 -20.16 25.16
N PRO A 267 32.39 -20.86 24.01
CA PRO A 267 33.57 -21.18 23.20
C PRO A 267 34.34 -19.92 22.83
N VAL A 268 35.66 -19.97 22.93
CA VAL A 268 36.59 -18.92 22.52
C VAL A 268 37.35 -19.37 21.28
N LYS A 269 37.60 -18.41 20.35
CA LYS A 269 38.37 -18.69 19.15
C LYS A 269 39.79 -19.14 19.56
N LYS A 270 40.18 -20.32 19.10
CA LYS A 270 41.60 -20.72 19.24
C LYS A 270 42.43 -19.77 18.39
N LYS A 271 43.45 -19.14 18.99
CA LYS A 271 44.44 -18.32 18.28
C LYS A 271 45.31 -19.21 17.40
#